data_40daf54929955c5bc19c71c41eb5c61b
#
_entry.id   40daf54929955c5bc19c71c41eb5c61b
#
_cell.length_a   1.000
_cell.length_b   1.000
_cell.length_c   1.000
_cell.angle_alpha   90.00
_cell.angle_beta   90.00
_cell.angle_gamma   90.00
#
_symmetry.space_group_name_H-M   'P 1'
#
loop_
_entity.id
_entity.type
_entity.pdbx_description
1 polymer ?
#
loop_
_entity_poly.entity_id
_entity_poly.type
_entity_poly.pdbx_seq_one_letter_code
_entity_poly.pdbx_strand_id
1 'polypeptide(L)'
;KYGYGRSLSGMVYAARRMGICMADSKAKPPRKHDRRYPELLRPGEKVQIDVKEVPYSCLKGAVKQDGKRLYQWTAIDEFSRYRFVYGFEEHTPENSVKFLKLLEAAFPFKIEAVQTDNGTEFTYRYISEEKECPFETALREAGIEHRLIPPRTPWHNGKVERSHRNDQRYFYDWERFGDVDELNHKLREHLEWSNRKPMRTLGGKSPMQRLHEALAV
;
A
#
# COMPACT_ATOMS: atom_id res chain seq x y z
N LYS A 1 6.84 38.54 -25.19
CA LYS A 1 6.31 37.50 -24.29
C LYS A 1 6.63 36.15 -24.93
N TYR A 2 7.68 35.50 -24.47
CA TYR A 2 8.08 34.18 -24.95
C TYR A 2 7.39 33.14 -24.07
N GLY A 3 6.34 32.48 -24.59
CA GLY A 3 5.65 31.40 -23.90
C GLY A 3 6.51 30.14 -23.89
N TYR A 4 7.19 29.88 -22.79
CA TYR A 4 7.84 28.60 -22.57
C TYR A 4 6.80 27.57 -22.14
N GLY A 5 6.42 26.69 -23.06
CA GLY A 5 5.48 25.57 -22.80
C GLY A 5 6.09 24.39 -22.04
N ARG A 6 7.17 24.58 -21.28
CA ARG A 6 7.82 23.52 -20.52
C ARG A 6 7.55 23.65 -19.02
N SER A 7 7.41 22.53 -18.35
CA SER A 7 7.30 22.48 -16.88
C SER A 7 8.55 23.07 -16.19
N LEU A 8 8.40 23.55 -14.96
CA LEU A 8 9.50 24.07 -14.15
C LEU A 8 10.70 23.11 -14.12
N SER A 9 10.45 21.82 -13.99
CA SER A 9 11.48 20.76 -14.02
C SER A 9 12.23 20.70 -15.36
N GLY A 10 11.51 20.92 -16.48
CA GLY A 10 12.11 20.98 -17.81
C GLY A 10 12.99 22.21 -18.01
N MET A 11 12.61 23.36 -17.42
CA MET A 11 13.43 24.57 -17.43
C MET A 11 14.72 24.43 -16.59
N VAL A 12 14.62 23.82 -15.39
CA VAL A 12 15.78 23.53 -14.53
C VAL A 12 16.76 22.58 -15.23
N TYR A 13 16.25 21.55 -15.91
CA TYR A 13 17.09 20.63 -16.69
C TYR A 13 17.80 21.34 -17.84
N ALA A 14 17.09 22.19 -18.60
CA ALA A 14 17.66 22.95 -19.69
C ALA A 14 18.74 23.96 -19.19
N ALA A 15 18.45 24.67 -18.09
CA ALA A 15 19.39 25.60 -17.47
C ALA A 15 20.71 24.93 -17.04
N ARG A 16 20.63 23.75 -16.42
CA ARG A 16 21.79 22.93 -16.05
C ARG A 16 22.63 22.53 -17.28
N ARG A 17 21.96 22.14 -18.35
CA ARG A 17 22.61 21.71 -19.59
C ARG A 17 23.31 22.87 -20.30
N MET A 18 22.82 24.10 -20.12
CA MET A 18 23.42 25.34 -20.66
C MET A 18 24.49 25.93 -19.76
N GLY A 19 24.91 25.26 -18.66
CA GLY A 19 25.92 25.76 -17.73
C GLY A 19 25.49 26.98 -16.90
N ILE A 20 24.20 27.29 -16.87
CA ILE A 20 23.65 28.32 -16.00
C ILE A 20 23.68 27.77 -14.58
N CYS A 21 24.64 28.22 -13.77
CA CYS A 21 24.76 27.86 -12.36
C CYS A 21 23.51 28.33 -11.60
N MET A 22 22.58 27.42 -11.38
CA MET A 22 21.65 27.57 -10.28
C MET A 22 22.38 27.08 -9.03
N ALA A 23 22.44 27.95 -8.01
CA ALA A 23 23.07 27.60 -6.74
C ALA A 23 22.55 26.22 -6.31
N ASP A 24 23.44 25.25 -6.18
CA ASP A 24 23.09 23.94 -5.65
C ASP A 24 22.48 24.19 -4.27
N SER A 25 21.21 23.97 -4.15
CA SER A 25 20.63 23.78 -2.83
C SER A 25 21.44 22.62 -2.23
N LYS A 26 22.29 22.94 -1.22
CA LYS A 26 23.11 21.92 -0.55
C LYS A 26 22.23 20.71 -0.31
N ALA A 27 22.45 19.65 -1.09
CA ALA A 27 21.71 18.42 -0.93
C ALA A 27 21.86 18.02 0.53
N LYS A 28 20.75 17.99 1.25
CA LYS A 28 20.80 17.54 2.65
C LYS A 28 21.48 16.18 2.62
N PRO A 29 22.55 15.99 3.41
CA PRO A 29 23.25 14.71 3.42
C PRO A 29 22.20 13.62 3.66
N PRO A 30 22.30 12.48 2.97
CA PRO A 30 21.35 11.39 3.17
C PRO A 30 21.33 11.09 4.67
N ARG A 31 20.15 11.19 5.28
CA ARG A 31 19.98 10.79 6.68
C ARG A 31 20.42 9.35 6.76
N LYS A 32 21.57 9.08 7.36
CA LYS A 32 21.97 7.72 7.72
C LYS A 32 20.99 7.23 8.77
N HIS A 33 19.90 6.62 8.32
CA HIS A 33 19.06 5.82 9.19
C HIS A 33 19.79 4.50 9.39
N ASP A 34 20.57 4.44 10.47
CA ASP A 34 21.20 3.17 10.93
C ASP A 34 20.16 2.24 11.61
N ARG A 35 18.97 2.22 11.05
CA ARG A 35 17.90 1.31 11.47
C ARG A 35 17.97 0.07 10.60
N ARG A 36 18.83 -0.86 11.00
CA ARG A 36 18.78 -2.21 10.46
C ARG A 36 17.50 -2.88 10.96
N TYR A 37 16.47 -2.91 10.11
CA TYR A 37 15.34 -3.79 10.36
C TYR A 37 15.83 -5.22 10.17
N PRO A 38 15.41 -6.17 11.03
CA PRO A 38 15.74 -7.58 10.82
C PRO A 38 15.30 -7.97 9.40
N GLU A 39 16.20 -8.64 8.69
CA GLU A 39 15.90 -9.14 7.35
C GLU A 39 14.93 -10.31 7.49
N LEU A 40 13.82 -10.24 6.77
CA LEU A 40 12.85 -11.34 6.74
C LEU A 40 13.38 -12.43 5.83
N LEU A 41 13.21 -13.68 6.26
CA LEU A 41 13.82 -14.84 5.60
C LEU A 41 12.87 -15.53 4.62
N ARG A 42 11.55 -15.43 4.84
CA ARG A 42 10.52 -16.11 4.03
C ARG A 42 9.24 -15.28 3.88
N PRO A 43 8.40 -15.62 2.89
CA PRO A 43 7.08 -15.04 2.76
C PRO A 43 6.21 -15.34 3.99
N GLY A 44 5.37 -14.39 4.37
CA GLY A 44 4.40 -14.54 5.45
C GLY A 44 4.91 -14.22 6.84
N GLU A 45 6.22 -14.10 7.09
CA GLU A 45 6.76 -13.71 8.40
C GLU A 45 6.19 -12.35 8.87
N LYS A 46 5.93 -11.45 7.92
CA LYS A 46 5.28 -10.17 8.21
C LYS A 46 4.58 -9.60 6.98
N VAL A 47 3.29 -9.38 7.11
CA VAL A 47 2.43 -8.74 6.12
C VAL A 47 1.99 -7.38 6.65
N GLN A 48 2.24 -6.30 5.91
CA GLN A 48 1.69 -4.98 6.24
C GLN A 48 0.30 -4.86 5.64
N ILE A 49 -0.67 -4.39 6.44
CA ILE A 49 -2.02 -4.07 5.96
C ILE A 49 -2.31 -2.60 6.25
N ASP A 50 -2.97 -1.95 5.31
CA ASP A 50 -3.38 -0.55 5.42
C ASP A 50 -4.61 -0.29 4.55
N VAL A 51 -5.38 0.73 4.90
CA VAL A 51 -6.57 1.15 4.16
C VAL A 51 -6.34 2.52 3.54
N LYS A 52 -6.77 2.66 2.32
CA LYS A 52 -6.74 3.92 1.58
C LYS A 52 -8.14 4.28 1.10
N GLU A 53 -8.58 5.51 1.34
CA GLU A 53 -9.76 6.04 0.66
C GLU A 53 -9.47 6.20 -0.85
N VAL A 54 -10.37 5.71 -1.68
CA VAL A 54 -10.31 5.91 -3.14
C VAL A 54 -10.51 7.40 -3.44
N PRO A 55 -9.63 8.03 -4.25
CA PRO A 55 -9.76 9.45 -4.53
C PRO A 55 -11.13 9.79 -5.10
N TYR A 56 -11.81 10.78 -4.52
CA TYR A 56 -13.15 11.17 -4.93
C TYR A 56 -13.24 11.56 -6.41
N SER A 57 -12.16 12.08 -6.98
CA SER A 57 -12.04 12.37 -8.41
C SER A 57 -12.16 11.14 -9.31
N CYS A 58 -11.94 9.94 -8.75
CA CYS A 58 -12.06 8.67 -9.48
C CYS A 58 -13.48 8.11 -9.46
N LEU A 59 -14.37 8.66 -8.65
CA LEU A 59 -15.76 8.20 -8.56
C LEU A 59 -16.62 8.85 -9.66
N LYS A 60 -17.55 8.08 -10.23
CA LYS A 60 -18.54 8.49 -11.23
C LYS A 60 -19.91 7.91 -10.90
N GLY A 61 -20.94 8.34 -11.64
CA GLY A 61 -22.31 7.80 -11.52
C GLY A 61 -22.94 7.97 -10.13
N ALA A 62 -23.73 7.00 -9.72
CA ALA A 62 -24.51 7.02 -8.48
C ALA A 62 -23.63 7.18 -7.23
N VAL A 63 -22.51 6.46 -7.15
CA VAL A 63 -21.57 6.54 -6.00
C VAL A 63 -21.14 7.98 -5.75
N LYS A 64 -20.83 8.71 -6.82
CA LYS A 64 -20.41 10.11 -6.71
C LYS A 64 -21.58 11.04 -6.39
N GLN A 65 -22.75 10.82 -6.99
CA GLN A 65 -23.96 11.62 -6.78
C GLN A 65 -24.48 11.47 -5.35
N ASP A 66 -24.44 10.25 -4.80
CA ASP A 66 -24.87 9.94 -3.43
C ASP A 66 -23.84 10.38 -2.37
N GLY A 67 -22.69 10.95 -2.77
CA GLY A 67 -21.62 11.33 -1.86
C GLY A 67 -20.94 10.15 -1.17
N LYS A 68 -21.13 8.93 -1.66
CA LYS A 68 -20.53 7.71 -1.12
C LYS A 68 -19.02 7.73 -1.29
N ARG A 69 -18.33 6.94 -0.45
CA ARG A 69 -16.89 6.73 -0.50
C ARG A 69 -16.60 5.26 -0.79
N LEU A 70 -15.48 5.00 -1.42
CA LEU A 70 -14.94 3.65 -1.57
C LEU A 70 -13.57 3.58 -0.89
N TYR A 71 -13.24 2.42 -0.37
CA TYR A 71 -12.01 2.22 0.36
C TYR A 71 -11.27 1.00 -0.18
N GLN A 72 -9.95 1.10 -0.30
CA GLN A 72 -9.07 0.01 -0.73
C GLN A 72 -8.29 -0.50 0.48
N TRP A 73 -8.48 -1.76 0.83
CA TRP A 73 -7.57 -2.51 1.70
C TRP A 73 -6.40 -3.04 0.88
N THR A 74 -5.23 -2.93 1.43
CA THR A 74 -3.99 -3.38 0.80
C THR A 74 -3.19 -4.20 1.78
N ALA A 75 -2.83 -5.41 1.40
CA ALA A 75 -1.83 -6.23 2.08
C ALA A 75 -0.57 -6.36 1.22
N ILE A 76 0.59 -6.26 1.84
CA ILE A 76 1.88 -6.47 1.20
C ILE A 76 2.79 -7.34 2.07
N ASP A 77 3.22 -8.47 1.53
CA ASP A 77 4.25 -9.28 2.16
C ASP A 77 5.59 -8.53 2.17
N GLU A 78 6.19 -8.39 3.34
CA GLU A 78 7.43 -7.62 3.48
C GLU A 78 8.65 -8.29 2.85
N PHE A 79 8.68 -9.61 2.71
CA PHE A 79 9.77 -10.33 2.09
C PHE A 79 9.74 -10.24 0.57
N SER A 80 8.63 -10.67 -0.04
CA SER A 80 8.50 -10.78 -1.50
C SER A 80 7.98 -9.51 -2.17
N ARG A 81 7.35 -8.60 -1.42
CA ARG A 81 6.55 -7.47 -1.94
C ARG A 81 5.28 -7.91 -2.67
N TYR A 82 4.93 -9.19 -2.60
CA TYR A 82 3.69 -9.69 -3.17
C TYR A 82 2.50 -9.06 -2.46
N ARG A 83 1.50 -8.65 -3.23
CA ARG A 83 0.39 -7.84 -2.74
C ARG A 83 -0.94 -8.53 -3.00
N PHE A 84 -1.91 -8.20 -2.13
CA PHE A 84 -3.33 -8.39 -2.34
C PHE A 84 -4.06 -7.08 -2.06
N VAL A 85 -5.06 -6.75 -2.87
CA VAL A 85 -5.89 -5.55 -2.71
C VAL A 85 -7.35 -5.89 -2.92
N TYR A 86 -8.24 -5.22 -2.18
CA TYR A 86 -9.68 -5.35 -2.35
C TYR A 86 -10.40 -4.09 -1.89
N GLY A 87 -11.49 -3.72 -2.60
CA GLY A 87 -12.30 -2.54 -2.35
C GLY A 87 -13.57 -2.86 -1.57
N PHE A 88 -13.95 -1.94 -0.67
CA PHE A 88 -15.23 -1.99 0.06
C PHE A 88 -15.89 -0.61 0.04
N GLU A 89 -17.21 -0.58 0.28
CA GLU A 89 -17.99 0.66 0.38
C GLU A 89 -17.85 1.35 1.74
N GLU A 90 -17.51 0.61 2.78
CA GLU A 90 -17.45 1.10 4.16
C GLU A 90 -16.11 0.77 4.81
N HIS A 91 -15.63 1.72 5.62
CA HIS A 91 -14.39 1.61 6.39
C HIS A 91 -14.70 1.09 7.80
N THR A 92 -14.87 -0.22 7.92
CA THR A 92 -15.33 -0.88 9.16
C THR A 92 -14.43 -2.05 9.56
N PRO A 93 -14.39 -2.44 10.85
CA PRO A 93 -13.68 -3.63 11.31
C PRO A 93 -14.19 -4.92 10.68
N GLU A 94 -15.52 -5.01 10.41
CA GLU A 94 -16.14 -6.16 9.76
C GLU A 94 -15.59 -6.35 8.33
N ASN A 95 -15.34 -5.26 7.61
CA ASN A 95 -14.71 -5.32 6.30
C ASN A 95 -13.23 -5.67 6.38
N SER A 96 -12.54 -5.30 7.46
CA SER A 96 -11.17 -5.79 7.74
C SER A 96 -11.16 -7.31 7.99
N VAL A 97 -12.15 -7.86 8.68
CA VAL A 97 -12.31 -9.32 8.86
C VAL A 97 -12.58 -10.02 7.51
N LYS A 98 -13.49 -9.46 6.69
CA LYS A 98 -13.74 -10.01 5.34
C LYS A 98 -12.46 -9.97 4.49
N PHE A 99 -11.72 -8.86 4.55
CA PHE A 99 -10.46 -8.72 3.84
C PHE A 99 -9.43 -9.76 4.28
N LEU A 100 -9.29 -10.02 5.58
CA LEU A 100 -8.39 -11.04 6.11
C LEU A 100 -8.70 -12.42 5.54
N LYS A 101 -9.97 -12.82 5.49
CA LYS A 101 -10.39 -14.11 4.91
C LYS A 101 -10.05 -14.21 3.41
N LEU A 102 -10.27 -13.13 2.66
CA LEU A 102 -9.92 -13.07 1.24
C LEU A 102 -8.39 -13.12 1.05
N LEU A 103 -7.64 -12.46 1.92
CA LEU A 103 -6.18 -12.45 1.91
C LEU A 103 -5.60 -13.83 2.17
N GLU A 104 -6.11 -14.56 3.19
CA GLU A 104 -5.68 -15.93 3.48
C GLU A 104 -5.93 -16.88 2.31
N ALA A 105 -7.06 -16.71 1.61
CA ALA A 105 -7.36 -17.49 0.41
C ALA A 105 -6.49 -17.11 -0.81
N ALA A 106 -6.04 -15.86 -0.89
CA ALA A 106 -5.27 -15.34 -2.02
C ALA A 106 -3.75 -15.56 -1.89
N PHE A 107 -3.22 -15.60 -0.66
CA PHE A 107 -1.79 -15.81 -0.45
C PHE A 107 -1.46 -17.29 -0.47
N PRO A 108 -0.46 -17.72 -1.27
CA PRO A 108 -0.05 -19.13 -1.36
C PRO A 108 0.91 -19.55 -0.23
N PHE A 109 0.92 -18.83 0.89
CA PHE A 109 1.76 -19.09 2.07
C PHE A 109 1.02 -18.70 3.34
N LYS A 110 1.42 -19.30 4.45
CA LYS A 110 0.86 -18.98 5.77
C LYS A 110 1.32 -17.61 6.23
N ILE A 111 0.39 -16.80 6.74
CA ILE A 111 0.68 -15.51 7.37
C ILE A 111 0.98 -15.77 8.85
N GLU A 112 2.14 -15.33 9.32
CA GLU A 112 2.57 -15.47 10.72
C GLU A 112 2.26 -14.21 11.53
N ALA A 113 2.49 -13.04 10.92
CA ALA A 113 2.21 -11.76 11.55
C ALA A 113 1.63 -10.75 10.57
N VAL A 114 0.64 -9.99 11.05
CA VAL A 114 0.05 -8.84 10.37
C VAL A 114 0.44 -7.57 11.11
N GLN A 115 0.97 -6.59 10.39
CA GLN A 115 1.27 -5.26 10.92
C GLN A 115 0.30 -4.23 10.35
N THR A 116 -0.36 -3.47 11.25
CA THR A 116 -1.26 -2.37 10.89
C THR A 116 -0.87 -1.10 11.62
N ASP A 117 -1.44 0.01 11.23
CA ASP A 117 -1.53 1.19 12.08
C ASP A 117 -2.57 0.99 13.20
N ASN A 118 -2.87 2.07 13.92
CA ASN A 118 -3.82 2.03 15.04
C ASN A 118 -5.21 2.53 14.62
N GLY A 119 -5.60 2.33 13.36
CA GLY A 119 -6.92 2.65 12.86
C GLY A 119 -8.03 1.84 13.55
N THR A 120 -9.21 2.44 13.66
CA THR A 120 -10.35 1.81 14.36
C THR A 120 -10.89 0.58 13.65
N GLU A 121 -10.58 0.42 12.38
CA GLU A 121 -10.85 -0.76 11.56
C GLU A 121 -9.98 -1.97 11.92
N PHE A 122 -8.88 -1.74 12.67
CA PHE A 122 -7.91 -2.77 13.04
C PHE A 122 -7.82 -3.01 14.54
N THR A 123 -8.04 -1.97 15.36
CA THR A 123 -7.89 -2.07 16.82
C THR A 123 -8.74 -1.06 17.57
N TYR A 124 -9.24 -1.44 18.73
CA TYR A 124 -9.91 -0.53 19.66
C TYR A 124 -9.03 -0.10 20.84
N ARG A 125 -7.75 -0.41 20.81
CA ARG A 125 -6.79 -0.16 21.90
C ARG A 125 -6.82 1.27 22.47
N TYR A 126 -7.15 2.26 21.63
CA TYR A 126 -7.19 3.68 22.05
C TYR A 126 -8.60 4.23 22.24
N ILE A 127 -9.63 3.37 22.07
CA ILE A 127 -11.04 3.78 22.20
C ILE A 127 -11.67 3.14 23.41
N SER A 128 -11.40 1.88 23.68
CA SER A 128 -11.98 1.11 24.77
C SER A 128 -11.04 -0.02 25.17
N GLU A 129 -10.76 -0.12 26.49
CA GLU A 129 -10.02 -1.26 27.04
C GLU A 129 -10.92 -2.50 27.22
N GLU A 130 -12.25 -2.31 27.22
CA GLU A 130 -13.22 -3.37 27.47
C GLU A 130 -13.70 -4.07 26.19
N LYS A 131 -13.54 -3.42 25.01
CA LYS A 131 -14.05 -3.95 23.74
C LYS A 131 -12.90 -4.43 22.86
N GLU A 132 -12.95 -5.69 22.51
CA GLU A 132 -12.04 -6.23 21.51
C GLU A 132 -12.54 -5.90 20.08
N CYS A 133 -11.61 -5.48 19.22
CA CYS A 133 -11.93 -5.22 17.82
C CYS A 133 -12.18 -6.55 17.07
N PRO A 134 -13.22 -6.66 16.24
CA PRO A 134 -13.49 -7.86 15.45
C PRO A 134 -12.29 -8.35 14.65
N PHE A 135 -11.45 -7.45 14.16
CA PHE A 135 -10.25 -7.79 13.40
C PHE A 135 -9.17 -8.45 14.30
N GLU A 136 -8.98 -7.97 15.53
CA GLU A 136 -8.05 -8.57 16.49
C GLU A 136 -8.51 -9.99 16.89
N THR A 137 -9.83 -10.15 17.10
CA THR A 137 -10.43 -11.47 17.36
C THR A 137 -10.16 -12.42 16.18
N ALA A 138 -10.41 -11.99 14.95
CA ALA A 138 -10.19 -12.81 13.76
C ALA A 138 -8.72 -13.22 13.58
N LEU A 139 -7.76 -12.32 13.83
CA LEU A 139 -6.34 -12.62 13.78
C LEU A 139 -5.94 -13.66 14.83
N ARG A 140 -6.46 -13.53 16.06
CA ARG A 140 -6.22 -14.49 17.15
C ARG A 140 -6.77 -15.88 16.81
N GLU A 141 -7.99 -15.97 16.27
CA GLU A 141 -8.61 -17.22 15.82
C GLU A 141 -7.83 -17.88 14.68
N ALA A 142 -7.26 -17.09 13.77
CA ALA A 142 -6.40 -17.57 12.70
C ALA A 142 -4.97 -17.93 13.17
N GLY A 143 -4.61 -17.64 14.42
CA GLY A 143 -3.26 -17.85 14.95
C GLY A 143 -2.22 -16.93 14.32
N ILE A 144 -2.63 -15.72 13.94
CA ILE A 144 -1.80 -14.67 13.33
C ILE A 144 -1.46 -13.61 14.38
N GLU A 145 -0.18 -13.30 14.53
CA GLU A 145 0.28 -12.24 15.45
C GLU A 145 -0.13 -10.85 14.93
N HIS A 146 -0.79 -10.05 15.77
CA HIS A 146 -1.08 -8.65 15.43
C HIS A 146 0.02 -7.72 15.94
N ARG A 147 0.69 -7.01 15.06
CA ARG A 147 1.74 -6.02 15.35
C ARG A 147 1.24 -4.62 15.05
N LEU A 148 0.94 -3.87 16.08
CA LEU A 148 0.59 -2.45 15.94
C LEU A 148 1.86 -1.60 15.82
N ILE A 149 1.88 -0.65 14.88
CA ILE A 149 2.98 0.30 14.80
C ILE A 149 2.92 1.25 16.00
N PRO A 150 4.07 1.62 16.61
CA PRO A 150 4.07 2.61 17.68
C PRO A 150 3.49 3.94 17.17
N PRO A 151 2.76 4.69 18.03
CA PRO A 151 2.23 5.99 17.65
C PRO A 151 3.31 6.93 17.11
N ARG A 152 2.97 7.72 16.10
CA ARG A 152 3.89 8.68 15.44
C ARG A 152 5.10 8.05 14.74
N THR A 153 5.00 6.78 14.35
CA THR A 153 6.08 6.08 13.60
C THR A 153 5.60 5.56 12.23
N PRO A 154 5.07 6.41 11.34
CA PRO A 154 4.47 5.98 10.07
C PRO A 154 5.44 5.22 9.17
N TRP A 155 6.75 5.45 9.31
CA TRP A 155 7.76 4.76 8.52
C TRP A 155 7.79 3.23 8.70
N HIS A 156 7.16 2.69 9.75
CA HIS A 156 7.01 1.25 9.95
C HIS A 156 6.08 0.62 8.90
N ASN A 157 5.06 1.36 8.40
CA ASN A 157 4.17 0.95 7.32
C ASN A 157 4.65 1.42 5.93
N GLY A 158 5.91 1.82 5.81
CA GLY A 158 6.45 2.46 4.61
C GLY A 158 6.36 1.63 3.32
N LYS A 159 6.22 0.28 3.39
CA LYS A 159 6.07 -0.56 2.19
C LYS A 159 4.67 -0.47 1.61
N VAL A 160 3.65 -0.58 2.46
CA VAL A 160 2.24 -0.44 2.03
C VAL A 160 1.95 1.01 1.60
N GLU A 161 2.44 2.02 2.34
CA GLU A 161 2.32 3.42 1.93
C GLU A 161 2.99 3.70 0.57
N ARG A 162 4.16 3.11 0.33
CA ARG A 162 4.82 3.22 -0.98
C ARG A 162 4.00 2.58 -2.08
N SER A 163 3.32 1.46 -1.79
CA SER A 163 2.42 0.82 -2.75
C SER A 163 1.22 1.70 -3.08
N HIS A 164 0.62 2.36 -2.09
CA HIS A 164 -0.46 3.34 -2.30
C HIS A 164 -0.06 4.51 -3.20
N ARG A 165 1.18 5.00 -3.07
CA ARG A 165 1.72 6.04 -3.98
C ARG A 165 1.88 5.53 -5.42
N ASN A 166 2.24 4.27 -5.60
CA ASN A 166 2.30 3.64 -6.91
C ASN A 166 0.89 3.45 -7.48
N ASP A 167 -0.09 3.02 -6.66
CA ASP A 167 -1.48 2.89 -7.07
C ASP A 167 -2.06 4.24 -7.50
N GLN A 168 -1.73 5.33 -6.76
CA GLN A 168 -2.14 6.67 -7.19
C GLN A 168 -1.66 6.97 -8.60
N ARG A 169 -0.37 6.79 -8.88
CA ARG A 169 0.28 7.16 -10.13
C ARG A 169 -0.10 6.26 -11.31
N TYR A 170 -0.23 4.96 -11.08
CA TYR A 170 -0.36 3.97 -12.16
C TYR A 170 -1.78 3.43 -12.32
N PHE A 171 -2.68 3.78 -11.42
CA PHE A 171 -4.05 3.31 -11.43
C PHE A 171 -5.04 4.45 -11.22
N TYR A 172 -5.09 5.10 -10.05
CA TYR A 172 -6.09 6.11 -9.74
C TYR A 172 -6.04 7.37 -10.60
N ASP A 173 -4.89 7.79 -11.07
CA ASP A 173 -4.77 8.96 -11.95
C ASP A 173 -5.46 8.71 -13.32
N TRP A 174 -5.71 7.46 -13.68
CA TRP A 174 -6.21 7.05 -15.00
C TRP A 174 -7.61 6.43 -14.96
N GLU A 175 -8.01 5.82 -13.84
CA GLU A 175 -9.23 5.03 -13.73
C GLU A 175 -10.39 5.79 -13.08
N ARG A 176 -11.63 5.35 -13.40
CA ARG A 176 -12.87 5.86 -12.84
C ARG A 176 -13.81 4.72 -12.54
N PHE A 177 -14.59 4.82 -11.43
CA PHE A 177 -15.42 3.74 -10.89
C PHE A 177 -16.84 4.22 -10.62
N GLY A 178 -17.83 3.45 -11.05
CA GLY A 178 -19.25 3.69 -10.79
C GLY A 178 -19.78 2.99 -9.54
N ASP A 179 -19.10 1.94 -9.11
CA ASP A 179 -19.42 1.12 -7.94
C ASP A 179 -18.18 0.35 -7.44
N VAL A 180 -18.37 -0.42 -6.38
CA VAL A 180 -17.32 -1.23 -5.77
C VAL A 180 -16.93 -2.44 -6.62
N ASP A 181 -17.85 -2.96 -7.42
CA ASP A 181 -17.59 -4.13 -8.27
C ASP A 181 -16.71 -3.73 -9.46
N GLU A 182 -16.97 -2.58 -10.09
CA GLU A 182 -16.09 -2.00 -11.13
C GLU A 182 -14.71 -1.70 -10.55
N LEU A 183 -14.63 -1.16 -9.32
CA LEU A 183 -13.36 -0.94 -8.63
C LEU A 183 -12.60 -2.26 -8.46
N ASN A 184 -13.25 -3.30 -7.93
CA ASN A 184 -12.62 -4.60 -7.66
C ASN A 184 -12.18 -5.32 -8.95
N HIS A 185 -12.96 -5.20 -10.02
CA HIS A 185 -12.58 -5.75 -11.33
C HIS A 185 -11.27 -5.13 -11.82
N LYS A 186 -11.19 -3.80 -11.85
CA LYS A 186 -10.00 -3.07 -12.28
C LYS A 186 -8.80 -3.21 -11.33
N LEU A 187 -9.06 -3.28 -10.01
CA LEU A 187 -8.00 -3.55 -9.02
C LEU A 187 -7.35 -4.91 -9.23
N ARG A 188 -8.10 -5.93 -9.65
CA ARG A 188 -7.57 -7.26 -9.96
C ARG A 188 -6.56 -7.21 -11.11
N GLU A 189 -6.91 -6.54 -12.20
CA GLU A 189 -6.01 -6.38 -13.35
C GLU A 189 -4.76 -5.58 -12.97
N HIS A 190 -4.93 -4.48 -12.23
CA HIS A 190 -3.82 -3.69 -11.72
C HIS A 190 -2.91 -4.47 -10.78
N LEU A 191 -3.49 -5.31 -9.93
CA LEU A 191 -2.75 -6.16 -9.00
C LEU A 191 -1.88 -7.20 -9.73
N GLU A 192 -2.42 -7.86 -10.74
CA GLU A 192 -1.66 -8.79 -11.58
C GLU A 192 -0.45 -8.10 -12.23
N TRP A 193 -0.68 -6.94 -12.84
CA TRP A 193 0.40 -6.14 -13.40
C TRP A 193 1.43 -5.74 -12.33
N SER A 194 0.97 -5.24 -11.18
CA SER A 194 1.83 -4.79 -10.08
C SER A 194 2.70 -5.92 -9.52
N ASN A 195 2.14 -7.12 -9.36
CA ASN A 195 2.87 -8.29 -8.85
C ASN A 195 3.87 -8.87 -9.88
N ARG A 196 3.71 -8.56 -11.16
CA ARG A 196 4.63 -8.96 -12.24
C ARG A 196 5.66 -7.90 -12.60
N LYS A 197 5.49 -6.66 -12.10
CA LYS A 197 6.40 -5.56 -12.41
C LYS A 197 7.75 -5.72 -11.71
N PRO A 198 8.89 -5.69 -12.44
CA PRO A 198 10.22 -5.73 -11.83
C PRO A 198 10.46 -4.57 -10.86
N MET A 199 11.08 -4.84 -9.73
CA MET A 199 11.38 -3.86 -8.69
C MET A 199 12.89 -3.76 -8.43
N ARG A 200 13.43 -2.54 -8.42
CA ARG A 200 14.83 -2.30 -8.09
C ARG A 200 15.21 -2.83 -6.69
N THR A 201 14.29 -2.74 -5.73
CA THR A 201 14.48 -3.21 -4.37
C THR A 201 14.52 -4.73 -4.24
N LEU A 202 14.12 -5.46 -5.28
CA LEU A 202 14.21 -6.92 -5.39
C LEU A 202 15.30 -7.37 -6.39
N GLY A 203 16.29 -6.50 -6.63
CA GLY A 203 17.37 -6.82 -7.58
C GLY A 203 16.91 -6.96 -9.03
N GLY A 204 15.82 -6.30 -9.41
CA GLY A 204 15.23 -6.39 -10.76
C GLY A 204 14.20 -7.50 -10.91
N LYS A 205 13.96 -8.32 -9.90
CA LYS A 205 12.89 -9.32 -9.90
C LYS A 205 11.52 -8.70 -9.63
N SER A 206 10.46 -9.33 -10.10
CA SER A 206 9.11 -8.98 -9.70
C SER A 206 8.74 -9.62 -8.35
N PRO A 207 7.71 -9.09 -7.64
CA PRO A 207 7.17 -9.73 -6.43
C PRO A 207 6.81 -11.19 -6.64
N MET A 208 6.16 -11.52 -7.76
CA MET A 208 5.78 -12.88 -8.12
C MET A 208 7.00 -13.79 -8.32
N GLN A 209 8.04 -13.32 -9.03
CA GLN A 209 9.29 -14.09 -9.20
C GLN A 209 9.98 -14.33 -7.86
N ARG A 210 10.07 -13.31 -7.00
CA ARG A 210 10.67 -13.44 -5.67
C ARG A 210 9.90 -14.43 -4.80
N LEU A 211 8.57 -14.41 -4.90
CA LEU A 211 7.70 -15.34 -4.18
C LEU A 211 7.89 -16.78 -4.68
N HIS A 212 7.84 -17.02 -5.97
CA HIS A 212 8.01 -18.35 -6.56
C HIS A 212 9.36 -18.97 -6.19
N GLU A 213 10.44 -18.19 -6.22
CA GLU A 213 11.77 -18.66 -5.79
C GLU A 213 11.79 -19.10 -4.33
N ALA A 214 11.08 -18.40 -3.45
CA ALA A 214 11.03 -18.74 -2.05
C ALA A 214 10.13 -19.95 -1.73
N LEU A 215 9.13 -20.22 -2.56
CA LEU A 215 8.23 -21.38 -2.40
C LEU A 215 8.76 -22.66 -3.08
N ALA A 216 9.76 -22.54 -3.94
CA ALA A 216 10.38 -23.67 -4.64
C ALA A 216 11.48 -24.37 -3.85
N VAL A 217 11.83 -23.86 -2.67
CA VAL A 217 12.83 -24.40 -1.73
C VAL A 217 12.14 -25.21 -0.65
#